data_13493176ca01cb348c270189e57ef833
#
_entry.id   13493176ca01cb348c270189e57ef833
#
_cell.length_a   1.000
_cell.length_b   1.000
_cell.length_c   1.000
_cell.angle_alpha   90.00
_cell.angle_beta   90.00
_cell.angle_gamma   90.00
#
_symmetry.space_group_name_H-M   'P 1'
#
loop_
_entity.id
_entity.type
_entity.pdbx_description
1 polymer ?
#
loop_
_entity_poly.entity_id
_entity_poly.type
_entity_poly.pdbx_seq_one_letter_code
_entity_poly.pdbx_strand_id
1 'polypeptide(L)'
;VLLGAASAARALMLAKPEVAARPQAKRELPVTVLRAQPGPHPISLQSLGEVKPVHRLVVQPEVSGRIVERSASLLPGGLLHRGDPLIRVDNRDHATVVAAQAAALEQASAALAEERTRKQVAEYDWQGGLDKLSEEARSFALRETHGRSAAASLSSARAQFDKARRDLGRTQVKVPFDALVLDASAELGQLVTPQTSLATIVAIDRYWVEVAVPVSQLVHFEIPGVNVAIDAPGSPAKVLLDAGAGVVIERDGVIERLLGQVDARGRMARVLVVVEDPLGVRASEVKPASEQAGPRATLPLLLGSFVRVQVQGS
;
A
#
# COMPACT_ATOMS: atom_id res chain seq x y z
N VAL A 1 29.40 74.85 -90.61
CA VAL A 1 30.06 74.27 -89.40
C VAL A 1 29.00 73.95 -88.31
N LEU A 2 28.00 74.82 -88.09
CA LEU A 2 27.00 74.62 -87.04
C LEU A 2 25.99 73.48 -87.24
N LEU A 3 25.67 73.07 -88.49
CA LEU A 3 24.77 72.02 -88.84
C LEU A 3 25.39 70.62 -88.60
N GLY A 4 26.70 70.50 -88.75
CA GLY A 4 27.44 69.27 -88.53
C GLY A 4 27.61 68.91 -87.04
N ALA A 5 27.75 69.92 -86.22
CA ALA A 5 27.86 69.69 -84.78
C ALA A 5 26.54 69.28 -84.15
N ALA A 6 25.41 69.74 -84.65
CA ALA A 6 24.10 69.36 -84.16
C ALA A 6 23.70 67.87 -84.51
N SER A 7 24.16 67.41 -85.74
CA SER A 7 23.92 66.06 -86.14
C SER A 7 24.81 65.06 -85.35
N ALA A 8 26.05 65.45 -85.06
CA ALA A 8 26.96 64.57 -84.29
C ALA A 8 26.48 64.49 -82.79
N ALA A 9 25.99 65.58 -82.22
CA ALA A 9 25.45 65.55 -80.86
C ALA A 9 24.17 64.67 -80.75
N ARG A 10 23.35 64.75 -81.83
CA ARG A 10 22.12 63.90 -81.85
C ARG A 10 22.44 62.42 -82.01
N ALA A 11 23.48 62.06 -82.84
CA ALA A 11 23.93 60.68 -82.99
C ALA A 11 24.52 60.13 -81.66
N LEU A 12 25.26 60.99 -80.91
CA LEU A 12 25.81 60.56 -79.63
C LEU A 12 24.73 60.40 -78.56
N MET A 13 23.62 61.15 -78.64
CA MET A 13 22.51 61.00 -77.72
C MET A 13 21.66 59.75 -78.02
N LEU A 14 21.63 59.34 -79.30
CA LEU A 14 20.93 58.09 -79.70
C LEU A 14 21.75 56.85 -79.49
N ALA A 15 23.07 56.98 -79.31
CA ALA A 15 23.95 55.88 -78.98
C ALA A 15 24.13 55.59 -77.48
N LYS A 16 23.09 55.86 -76.70
CA LYS A 16 23.11 55.40 -75.28
C LYS A 16 23.22 53.87 -75.25
N PRO A 17 24.32 53.30 -74.69
CA PRO A 17 24.38 51.87 -74.54
C PRO A 17 23.27 51.48 -73.58
N GLU A 18 22.34 50.67 -74.04
CA GLU A 18 21.38 49.97 -73.19
C GLU A 18 22.20 49.08 -72.24
N VAL A 19 22.28 49.47 -70.99
CA VAL A 19 22.89 48.65 -69.95
C VAL A 19 21.97 47.46 -69.78
N ALA A 20 22.35 46.37 -70.44
CA ALA A 20 21.64 45.06 -70.23
C ALA A 20 21.60 44.76 -68.71
N ALA A 21 20.43 44.86 -68.14
CA ALA A 21 20.20 44.47 -66.75
C ALA A 21 20.63 43.01 -66.59
N ARG A 22 21.78 42.81 -65.99
CA ARG A 22 22.20 41.46 -65.62
C ARG A 22 21.09 40.89 -64.71
N PRO A 23 20.47 39.75 -65.06
CA PRO A 23 19.54 39.14 -64.16
C PRO A 23 20.26 38.85 -62.84
N GLN A 24 19.80 39.52 -61.75
CA GLN A 24 20.28 39.19 -60.42
C GLN A 24 19.97 37.74 -60.19
N ALA A 25 21.04 36.92 -60.20
CA ALA A 25 20.93 35.52 -59.80
C ALA A 25 20.28 35.53 -58.40
N LYS A 26 19.07 34.97 -58.29
CA LYS A 26 18.42 34.72 -56.99
C LYS A 26 19.45 34.00 -56.12
N ARG A 27 19.98 34.67 -55.10
CA ARG A 27 20.81 34.03 -54.09
C ARG A 27 19.93 32.96 -53.42
N GLU A 28 20.09 31.73 -53.80
CA GLU A 28 19.52 30.62 -53.05
C GLU A 28 20.22 30.54 -51.70
N LEU A 29 19.50 30.93 -50.67
CA LEU A 29 19.98 30.73 -49.31
C LEU A 29 19.96 29.27 -48.99
N PRO A 30 21.10 28.64 -48.67
CA PRO A 30 21.11 27.25 -48.24
C PRO A 30 20.35 27.13 -46.93
N VAL A 31 19.19 26.51 -46.93
CA VAL A 31 18.40 26.15 -45.77
C VAL A 31 18.61 24.70 -45.46
N THR A 32 19.01 24.40 -44.23
CA THR A 32 19.06 23.02 -43.75
C THR A 32 17.64 22.63 -43.38
N VAL A 33 17.07 21.67 -44.13
CA VAL A 33 15.76 21.10 -43.86
C VAL A 33 15.91 19.81 -43.07
N LEU A 34 15.27 19.70 -41.90
CA LEU A 34 15.13 18.46 -41.22
C LEU A 34 13.82 17.80 -41.68
N ARG A 35 13.93 16.62 -42.23
CA ARG A 35 12.76 15.85 -42.66
C ARG A 35 12.15 15.20 -41.39
N ALA A 36 11.08 15.77 -40.86
CA ALA A 36 10.34 15.17 -39.78
C ALA A 36 9.67 13.88 -40.27
N GLN A 37 9.99 12.78 -39.63
CA GLN A 37 9.27 11.52 -39.88
C GLN A 37 8.17 11.43 -38.80
N PRO A 38 6.88 11.36 -39.16
CA PRO A 38 5.81 11.14 -38.21
C PRO A 38 5.97 9.72 -37.66
N GLY A 39 6.03 9.61 -36.33
CA GLY A 39 6.09 8.36 -35.60
C GLY A 39 5.43 8.53 -34.22
N PRO A 40 5.03 7.45 -33.57
CA PRO A 40 4.53 7.50 -32.20
C PRO A 40 5.67 7.95 -31.29
N HIS A 41 5.51 9.10 -30.66
CA HIS A 41 6.42 9.57 -29.64
C HIS A 41 5.80 9.31 -28.27
N PRO A 42 6.47 8.59 -27.38
CA PRO A 42 5.95 8.39 -26.01
C PRO A 42 5.87 9.74 -25.31
N ILE A 43 4.71 10.02 -24.75
CA ILE A 43 4.52 11.21 -23.92
C ILE A 43 5.14 10.91 -22.56
N SER A 44 6.01 11.79 -22.09
CA SER A 44 6.56 11.68 -20.73
C SER A 44 6.20 12.92 -19.92
N LEU A 45 5.62 12.72 -18.77
CA LEU A 45 5.35 13.78 -17.80
C LEU A 45 6.36 13.69 -16.67
N GLN A 46 7.04 14.78 -16.38
CA GLN A 46 7.84 14.93 -15.18
C GLN A 46 7.09 15.75 -14.15
N SER A 47 6.94 15.24 -12.95
CA SER A 47 6.32 15.94 -11.84
C SER A 47 7.02 15.62 -10.53
N LEU A 48 6.75 16.41 -9.50
CA LEU A 48 7.23 16.17 -8.15
C LEU A 48 6.17 15.38 -7.38
N GLY A 49 6.62 14.43 -6.57
CA GLY A 49 5.76 13.66 -5.69
C GLY A 49 6.36 13.49 -4.31
N GLU A 50 5.51 13.22 -3.33
CA GLU A 50 5.89 12.93 -1.95
C GLU A 50 5.75 11.42 -1.69
N VAL A 51 6.78 10.84 -1.08
CA VAL A 51 6.80 9.41 -0.71
C VAL A 51 6.00 9.18 0.57
N LYS A 52 4.98 8.33 0.49
CA LYS A 52 4.09 7.99 1.61
C LYS A 52 4.02 6.46 1.81
N PRO A 53 3.82 6.00 3.05
CA PRO A 53 3.64 4.57 3.29
C PRO A 53 2.24 4.13 2.83
N VAL A 54 2.13 2.92 2.28
CA VAL A 54 0.83 2.30 1.94
C VAL A 54 0.04 2.01 3.22
N HIS A 55 0.72 1.48 4.23
CA HIS A 55 0.12 1.20 5.53
C HIS A 55 0.92 1.86 6.65
N ARG A 56 0.22 2.64 7.46
CA ARG A 56 0.73 3.21 8.72
C ARG A 56 -0.18 2.75 9.84
N LEU A 57 0.40 2.13 10.84
CA LEU A 57 -0.32 1.58 11.98
C LEU A 57 0.25 2.15 13.28
N VAL A 58 -0.63 2.69 14.11
CA VAL A 58 -0.34 2.97 15.51
C VAL A 58 -0.69 1.72 16.30
N VAL A 59 0.31 1.05 16.82
CA VAL A 59 0.16 -0.18 17.58
C VAL A 59 -0.32 0.16 18.99
N GLN A 60 -1.39 -0.49 19.40
CA GLN A 60 -1.98 -0.38 20.74
C GLN A 60 -2.20 -1.77 21.34
N PRO A 61 -2.09 -1.96 22.66
CA PRO A 61 -2.43 -3.23 23.29
C PRO A 61 -3.96 -3.41 23.31
N GLU A 62 -4.44 -4.64 23.21
CA GLU A 62 -5.87 -4.95 23.32
C GLU A 62 -6.30 -5.24 24.76
N VAL A 63 -5.33 -5.46 25.66
CA VAL A 63 -5.54 -5.74 27.08
C VAL A 63 -4.69 -4.84 27.94
N SER A 64 -5.17 -4.56 29.16
CA SER A 64 -4.42 -3.76 30.12
C SER A 64 -3.47 -4.64 30.93
N GLY A 65 -2.32 -4.07 31.31
CA GLY A 65 -1.35 -4.75 32.16
C GLY A 65 0.02 -4.12 32.08
N ARG A 66 0.99 -4.72 32.75
CA ARG A 66 2.39 -4.26 32.76
C ARG A 66 3.18 -4.94 31.65
N ILE A 67 4.00 -4.18 30.94
CA ILE A 67 4.94 -4.75 29.95
C ILE A 67 6.03 -5.54 30.67
N VAL A 68 6.14 -6.83 30.39
CA VAL A 68 7.15 -7.72 30.96
C VAL A 68 8.25 -8.09 29.96
N GLU A 69 7.98 -7.97 28.67
CA GLU A 69 8.96 -8.14 27.60
C GLU A 69 8.76 -7.11 26.49
N ARG A 70 9.86 -6.69 25.92
CA ARG A 70 9.91 -5.76 24.79
C ARG A 70 10.92 -6.25 23.78
N SER A 71 10.57 -6.23 22.50
CA SER A 71 11.49 -6.57 21.41
C SER A 71 12.68 -5.59 21.38
N ALA A 72 13.87 -6.11 21.16
CA ALA A 72 15.06 -5.29 20.97
C ALA A 72 14.98 -4.44 19.68
N SER A 73 14.28 -4.94 18.66
CA SER A 73 14.06 -4.23 17.39
C SER A 73 12.98 -3.16 17.47
N LEU A 74 12.29 -3.01 18.61
CA LEU A 74 11.29 -1.97 18.83
C LEU A 74 11.94 -0.63 19.18
N LEU A 75 12.71 -0.10 18.24
CA LEU A 75 13.41 1.19 18.33
C LEU A 75 13.18 1.94 17.02
N PRO A 76 13.15 3.28 17.03
CA PRO A 76 13.06 4.05 15.81
C PRO A 76 14.13 3.61 14.78
N GLY A 77 13.69 3.32 13.54
CA GLY A 77 14.53 2.74 12.49
C GLY A 77 14.69 1.22 12.53
N GLY A 78 14.15 0.53 13.54
CA GLY A 78 14.17 -0.93 13.62
C GLY A 78 13.29 -1.59 12.57
N LEU A 79 13.76 -2.71 12.02
CA LEU A 79 13.01 -3.55 11.10
C LEU A 79 12.38 -4.71 11.88
N LEU A 80 11.12 -5.01 11.55
CA LEU A 80 10.31 -6.04 12.18
C LEU A 80 9.67 -6.90 11.11
N HIS A 81 9.67 -8.22 11.30
CA HIS A 81 9.01 -9.15 10.40
C HIS A 81 7.58 -9.45 10.86
N ARG A 82 6.74 -9.79 9.91
CA ARG A 82 5.37 -10.22 10.19
C ARG A 82 5.35 -11.36 11.21
N GLY A 83 4.58 -11.19 12.29
CA GLY A 83 4.43 -12.17 13.36
C GLY A 83 5.42 -12.00 14.51
N ASP A 84 6.44 -11.16 14.37
CA ASP A 84 7.39 -10.87 15.45
C ASP A 84 6.66 -10.31 16.68
N PRO A 85 7.04 -10.75 17.89
CA PRO A 85 6.51 -10.16 19.11
C PRO A 85 7.10 -8.76 19.33
N LEU A 86 6.22 -7.76 19.47
CA LEU A 86 6.62 -6.40 19.82
C LEU A 86 6.82 -6.24 21.32
N ILE A 87 5.78 -6.59 22.07
CA ILE A 87 5.76 -6.58 23.54
C ILE A 87 4.96 -7.77 24.04
N ARG A 88 5.23 -8.11 25.31
CA ARG A 88 4.38 -9.00 26.09
C ARG A 88 3.90 -8.27 27.34
N VAL A 89 2.60 -8.24 27.52
CA VAL A 89 1.93 -7.80 28.75
C VAL A 89 1.92 -8.96 29.75
N ASP A 90 2.00 -8.69 31.05
CA ASP A 90 1.89 -9.71 32.10
C ASP A 90 0.60 -10.52 31.90
N ASN A 91 0.77 -11.81 31.69
CA ASN A 91 -0.31 -12.73 31.33
C ASN A 91 -0.78 -13.63 32.47
N ARG A 92 -0.21 -13.49 33.69
CA ARG A 92 -0.50 -14.40 34.82
C ARG A 92 -1.97 -14.42 35.18
N ASP A 93 -2.60 -13.25 35.28
CA ASP A 93 -4.02 -13.15 35.59
C ASP A 93 -4.89 -13.74 34.47
N HIS A 94 -4.56 -13.48 33.20
CA HIS A 94 -5.25 -14.06 32.07
C HIS A 94 -5.10 -15.58 32.01
N ALA A 95 -3.92 -16.12 32.32
CA ALA A 95 -3.70 -17.56 32.39
C ALA A 95 -4.54 -18.22 33.50
N THR A 96 -4.67 -17.56 34.64
CA THR A 96 -5.53 -18.03 35.74
C THR A 96 -6.99 -18.06 35.32
N VAL A 97 -7.48 -17.03 34.62
CA VAL A 97 -8.86 -17.00 34.08
C VAL A 97 -9.07 -18.13 33.07
N VAL A 98 -8.12 -18.38 32.18
CA VAL A 98 -8.20 -19.51 31.22
C VAL A 98 -8.32 -20.84 31.94
N ALA A 99 -7.52 -21.08 33.00
CA ALA A 99 -7.59 -22.31 33.80
C ALA A 99 -8.95 -22.45 34.49
N ALA A 100 -9.50 -21.38 35.06
CA ALA A 100 -10.82 -21.39 35.68
C ALA A 100 -11.94 -21.71 34.67
N GLN A 101 -11.90 -21.09 33.46
CA GLN A 101 -12.90 -21.34 32.43
C GLN A 101 -12.75 -22.74 31.80
N ALA A 102 -11.54 -23.29 31.74
CA ALA A 102 -11.32 -24.67 31.33
C ALA A 102 -11.99 -25.65 32.30
N ALA A 103 -11.85 -25.45 33.61
CA ALA A 103 -12.51 -26.26 34.62
C ALA A 103 -14.04 -26.17 34.52
N ALA A 104 -14.60 -24.99 34.30
CA ALA A 104 -16.02 -24.78 34.09
C ALA A 104 -16.54 -25.48 32.83
N LEU A 105 -15.77 -25.46 31.75
CA LEU A 105 -16.07 -26.20 30.52
C LEU A 105 -16.13 -27.71 30.75
N GLU A 106 -15.14 -28.26 31.46
CA GLU A 106 -15.12 -29.69 31.83
C GLU A 106 -16.32 -30.08 32.70
N GLN A 107 -16.69 -29.25 33.69
CA GLN A 107 -17.88 -29.49 34.52
C GLN A 107 -19.17 -29.48 33.68
N ALA A 108 -19.33 -28.55 32.75
CA ALA A 108 -20.49 -28.46 31.87
C ALA A 108 -20.54 -29.68 30.91
N SER A 109 -19.38 -30.12 30.42
CA SER A 109 -19.29 -31.32 29.56
C SER A 109 -19.67 -32.57 30.28
N ALA A 110 -19.22 -32.75 31.53
CA ALA A 110 -19.59 -33.88 32.39
C ALA A 110 -21.08 -33.88 32.71
N ALA A 111 -21.66 -32.69 33.02
CA ALA A 111 -23.11 -32.58 33.27
C ALA A 111 -23.95 -32.96 32.05
N LEU A 112 -23.53 -32.57 30.83
CA LEU A 112 -24.21 -33.02 29.62
C LEU A 112 -24.07 -34.56 29.38
N ALA A 113 -22.90 -35.11 29.65
CA ALA A 113 -22.69 -36.56 29.54
C ALA A 113 -23.58 -37.32 30.52
N GLU A 114 -23.70 -36.85 31.77
CA GLU A 114 -24.59 -37.41 32.76
C GLU A 114 -26.07 -37.34 32.34
N GLU A 115 -26.52 -36.21 31.82
CA GLU A 115 -27.90 -36.08 31.34
C GLU A 115 -28.18 -36.98 30.12
N ARG A 116 -27.20 -37.19 29.25
CA ARG A 116 -27.33 -38.18 28.14
C ARG A 116 -27.48 -39.60 28.65
N THR A 117 -26.72 -40.00 29.66
CA THR A 117 -26.85 -41.31 30.29
C THR A 117 -28.20 -41.47 30.98
N ARG A 118 -28.66 -40.44 31.73
CA ARG A 118 -29.99 -40.44 32.35
C ARG A 118 -31.13 -40.51 31.33
N LYS A 119 -30.96 -39.87 30.16
CA LYS A 119 -31.93 -40.00 29.07
C LYS A 119 -31.98 -41.42 28.54
N GLN A 120 -30.83 -42.08 28.31
CA GLN A 120 -30.79 -43.47 27.88
C GLN A 120 -31.48 -44.43 28.86
N VAL A 121 -31.28 -44.22 30.17
CA VAL A 121 -31.97 -45.01 31.22
C VAL A 121 -33.49 -44.75 31.15
N ALA A 122 -33.92 -43.47 31.03
CA ALA A 122 -35.34 -43.16 30.89
C ALA A 122 -35.98 -43.75 29.63
N GLU A 123 -35.27 -43.75 28.50
CA GLU A 123 -35.73 -44.42 27.27
C GLU A 123 -35.92 -45.91 27.43
N TYR A 124 -35.04 -46.58 28.19
CA TYR A 124 -35.16 -47.99 28.52
C TYR A 124 -36.34 -48.28 29.46
N ASP A 125 -36.51 -47.50 30.52
CA ASP A 125 -37.59 -47.69 31.52
C ASP A 125 -38.99 -47.45 30.94
N TRP A 126 -39.12 -46.57 29.93
CA TRP A 126 -40.40 -46.23 29.30
C TRP A 126 -40.72 -47.06 28.04
N GLN A 127 -39.98 -48.14 27.77
CA GLN A 127 -40.28 -49.05 26.64
C GLN A 127 -41.72 -49.58 26.70
N GLY A 128 -42.57 -49.11 25.74
CA GLY A 128 -43.99 -49.55 25.61
C GLY A 128 -45.03 -48.64 26.29
N GLY A 129 -44.64 -47.49 26.93
CA GLY A 129 -45.57 -46.58 27.58
C GLY A 129 -45.66 -45.20 26.98
N LEU A 130 -44.70 -44.78 26.16
CA LEU A 130 -44.54 -43.42 25.63
C LEU A 130 -45.66 -43.00 24.65
N ASP A 131 -46.26 -43.95 23.93
CA ASP A 131 -47.31 -43.68 22.93
C ASP A 131 -48.61 -43.15 23.53
N LYS A 132 -48.78 -43.31 24.85
CA LYS A 132 -49.97 -42.87 25.60
C LYS A 132 -49.83 -41.49 26.20
N LEU A 133 -48.67 -40.86 26.08
CA LEU A 133 -48.36 -39.55 26.66
C LEU A 133 -48.55 -38.43 25.62
N SER A 134 -48.92 -37.26 26.09
CA SER A 134 -48.84 -36.06 25.26
C SER A 134 -47.36 -35.74 24.91
N GLU A 135 -47.13 -35.03 23.79
CA GLU A 135 -45.79 -34.68 23.33
C GLU A 135 -44.96 -33.96 24.42
N GLU A 136 -45.57 -33.10 25.18
CA GLU A 136 -44.92 -32.36 26.28
C GLU A 136 -44.55 -33.34 27.44
N ALA A 137 -45.47 -34.26 27.83
CA ALA A 137 -45.21 -35.23 28.84
C ALA A 137 -44.11 -36.22 28.41
N ARG A 138 -44.10 -36.62 27.16
CA ARG A 138 -43.07 -37.47 26.56
C ARG A 138 -41.69 -36.79 26.59
N SER A 139 -41.61 -35.53 26.13
CA SER A 139 -40.36 -34.72 26.16
C SER A 139 -39.82 -34.59 27.58
N PHE A 140 -40.70 -34.40 28.57
CA PHE A 140 -40.32 -34.35 29.98
C PHE A 140 -39.84 -35.72 30.50
N ALA A 141 -40.58 -36.80 30.21
CA ALA A 141 -40.22 -38.16 30.61
C ALA A 141 -38.87 -38.59 30.03
N LEU A 142 -38.60 -38.26 28.78
CA LEU A 142 -37.33 -38.49 28.09
C LEU A 142 -36.22 -37.48 28.43
N ARG A 143 -36.45 -36.59 29.40
CA ARG A 143 -35.48 -35.61 29.87
C ARG A 143 -34.91 -34.68 28.78
N GLU A 144 -35.65 -34.47 27.68
CA GLU A 144 -35.17 -33.69 26.55
C GLU A 144 -34.90 -32.21 26.94
N THR A 145 -35.73 -31.63 27.80
CA THR A 145 -35.57 -30.27 28.32
C THR A 145 -34.31 -30.15 29.14
N HIS A 146 -33.98 -31.14 29.97
CA HIS A 146 -32.77 -31.20 30.78
C HIS A 146 -31.53 -31.31 29.87
N GLY A 147 -31.57 -32.19 28.87
CA GLY A 147 -30.50 -32.35 27.90
C GLY A 147 -30.25 -31.08 27.12
N ARG A 148 -31.32 -30.35 26.68
CA ARG A 148 -31.18 -29.02 26.02
C ARG A 148 -30.56 -27.96 26.95
N SER A 149 -30.98 -27.95 28.22
CA SER A 149 -30.42 -27.02 29.21
C SER A 149 -28.94 -27.32 29.47
N ALA A 150 -28.54 -28.59 29.63
CA ALA A 150 -27.14 -28.96 29.81
C ALA A 150 -26.30 -28.63 28.56
N ALA A 151 -26.85 -28.86 27.35
CA ALA A 151 -26.17 -28.47 26.11
C ALA A 151 -26.00 -26.97 25.97
N ALA A 152 -27.00 -26.16 26.38
CA ALA A 152 -26.89 -24.70 26.41
C ALA A 152 -25.82 -24.21 27.42
N SER A 153 -25.76 -24.86 28.59
CA SER A 153 -24.73 -24.59 29.62
C SER A 153 -23.32 -24.88 29.10
N LEU A 154 -23.14 -26.03 28.41
CA LEU A 154 -21.86 -26.36 27.77
C LEU A 154 -21.47 -25.35 26.70
N SER A 155 -22.42 -24.93 25.86
CA SER A 155 -22.18 -23.91 24.82
C SER A 155 -21.74 -22.59 25.44
N SER A 156 -22.39 -22.17 26.53
CA SER A 156 -22.02 -20.96 27.29
C SER A 156 -20.61 -21.06 27.88
N ALA A 157 -20.30 -22.17 28.55
CA ALA A 157 -18.98 -22.41 29.17
C ALA A 157 -17.86 -22.42 28.09
N ARG A 158 -18.14 -23.03 26.93
CA ARG A 158 -17.21 -23.02 25.80
C ARG A 158 -16.94 -21.61 25.27
N ALA A 159 -17.99 -20.81 25.11
CA ALA A 159 -17.85 -19.42 24.65
C ALA A 159 -17.02 -18.58 25.65
N GLN A 160 -17.17 -18.80 26.96
CA GLN A 160 -16.39 -18.13 28.00
C GLN A 160 -14.93 -18.58 27.97
N PHE A 161 -14.67 -19.86 27.84
CA PHE A 161 -13.30 -20.40 27.67
C PHE A 161 -12.61 -19.84 26.43
N ASP A 162 -13.29 -19.84 25.28
CA ASP A 162 -12.76 -19.31 24.05
C ASP A 162 -12.47 -17.80 24.15
N LYS A 163 -13.31 -17.05 24.87
CA LYS A 163 -13.06 -15.63 25.18
C LYS A 163 -11.79 -15.47 26.02
N ALA A 164 -11.68 -16.19 27.13
CA ALA A 164 -10.51 -16.10 28.02
C ALA A 164 -9.21 -16.46 27.27
N ARG A 165 -9.26 -17.49 26.39
CA ARG A 165 -8.12 -17.89 25.56
C ARG A 165 -7.71 -16.81 24.56
N ARG A 166 -8.67 -16.10 23.92
CA ARG A 166 -8.37 -14.94 23.07
C ARG A 166 -7.73 -13.81 23.86
N ASP A 167 -8.27 -13.49 25.03
CA ASP A 167 -7.75 -12.42 25.88
C ASP A 167 -6.32 -12.72 26.35
N LEU A 168 -6.01 -14.00 26.66
CA LEU A 168 -4.63 -14.45 26.90
C LEU A 168 -3.74 -14.27 25.67
N GLY A 169 -4.23 -14.63 24.48
CA GLY A 169 -3.48 -14.42 23.23
C GLY A 169 -3.16 -12.94 22.97
N ARG A 170 -4.05 -12.04 23.34
CA ARG A 170 -3.91 -10.57 23.21
C ARG A 170 -2.86 -9.96 24.12
N THR A 171 -2.39 -10.69 25.13
CA THR A 171 -1.26 -10.24 25.97
C THR A 171 0.05 -10.17 25.19
N GLN A 172 0.16 -10.88 24.05
CA GLN A 172 1.28 -10.80 23.15
C GLN A 172 0.92 -9.99 21.91
N VAL A 173 1.41 -8.76 21.84
CA VAL A 173 1.24 -7.87 20.70
C VAL A 173 2.24 -8.26 19.62
N LYS A 174 1.75 -8.54 18.40
CA LYS A 174 2.57 -8.97 17.26
C LYS A 174 2.44 -8.02 16.10
N VAL A 175 3.46 -8.01 15.24
CA VAL A 175 3.48 -7.23 14.00
C VAL A 175 2.59 -7.91 12.95
N PRO A 176 1.66 -7.18 12.30
CA PRO A 176 0.76 -7.76 11.29
C PRO A 176 1.39 -7.89 9.90
N PHE A 177 2.45 -7.14 9.59
CA PHE A 177 3.16 -7.10 8.31
C PHE A 177 4.63 -6.73 8.53
N ASP A 178 5.50 -6.93 7.53
CA ASP A 178 6.90 -6.49 7.59
C ASP A 178 6.96 -4.98 7.68
N ALA A 179 7.60 -4.46 8.73
CA ALA A 179 7.47 -3.08 9.13
C ALA A 179 8.79 -2.41 9.50
N LEU A 180 8.84 -1.10 9.26
CA LEU A 180 9.81 -0.18 9.82
C LEU A 180 9.17 0.57 10.99
N VAL A 181 9.87 0.65 12.11
CA VAL A 181 9.43 1.42 13.28
C VAL A 181 9.77 2.89 13.06
N LEU A 182 8.75 3.76 13.05
CA LEU A 182 8.94 5.20 13.00
C LEU A 182 9.15 5.80 14.37
N ASP A 183 8.32 5.35 15.33
CA ASP A 183 8.36 5.81 16.72
C ASP A 183 8.03 4.64 17.65
N ALA A 184 8.65 4.63 18.83
CA ALA A 184 8.44 3.61 19.86
C ALA A 184 8.42 4.27 21.23
N SER A 185 7.27 4.19 21.90
CA SER A 185 7.01 4.77 23.22
C SER A 185 6.82 3.72 24.32
N ALA A 186 6.81 2.43 23.94
CA ALA A 186 6.65 1.34 24.90
C ALA A 186 7.94 1.07 25.69
N GLU A 187 7.84 1.07 27.03
CA GLU A 187 8.95 0.81 27.94
C GLU A 187 8.71 -0.41 28.83
N LEU A 188 9.77 -1.13 29.14
CA LEU A 188 9.71 -2.27 30.05
C LEU A 188 9.22 -1.83 31.43
N GLY A 189 8.26 -2.56 32.01
CA GLY A 189 7.67 -2.23 33.30
C GLY A 189 6.56 -1.19 33.25
N GLN A 190 6.30 -0.53 32.13
CA GLN A 190 5.21 0.41 31.93
C GLN A 190 3.84 -0.28 32.08
N LEU A 191 2.90 0.39 32.72
CA LEU A 191 1.49 -0.02 32.73
C LEU A 191 0.82 0.52 31.47
N VAL A 192 0.18 -0.36 30.71
CA VAL A 192 -0.49 -0.01 29.43
C VAL A 192 -1.98 -0.37 29.47
N THR A 193 -2.74 0.34 28.66
CA THR A 193 -4.17 0.16 28.44
C THR A 193 -4.46 0.18 26.93
N PRO A 194 -5.65 -0.21 26.47
CA PRO A 194 -6.00 -0.18 25.03
C PRO A 194 -5.88 1.21 24.37
N GLN A 195 -5.81 2.29 25.14
CA GLN A 195 -5.62 3.66 24.65
C GLN A 195 -4.15 4.07 24.57
N THR A 196 -3.24 3.27 25.14
CA THR A 196 -1.80 3.58 25.14
C THR A 196 -1.19 3.30 23.78
N SER A 197 -0.58 4.30 23.14
CA SER A 197 0.22 4.07 21.94
C SER A 197 1.55 3.40 22.33
N LEU A 198 1.89 2.29 21.70
CA LEU A 198 3.12 1.54 21.92
C LEU A 198 4.21 1.90 20.92
N ALA A 199 3.82 2.01 19.65
CA ALA A 199 4.70 2.34 18.56
C ALA A 199 3.90 2.79 17.34
N THR A 200 4.56 3.51 16.43
CA THR A 200 4.06 3.75 15.07
C THR A 200 4.93 2.99 14.11
N ILE A 201 4.33 2.09 13.34
CA ILE A 201 5.00 1.26 12.34
C ILE A 201 4.43 1.51 10.95
N VAL A 202 5.26 1.31 9.92
CA VAL A 202 4.86 1.43 8.52
C VAL A 202 5.30 0.19 7.75
N ALA A 203 4.46 -0.24 6.81
CA ALA A 203 4.81 -1.35 5.93
C ALA A 203 5.98 -0.98 5.01
N ILE A 204 6.86 -1.96 4.74
CA ILE A 204 8.06 -1.78 3.92
C ILE A 204 7.99 -2.50 2.57
N ASP A 205 6.91 -3.21 2.31
CA ASP A 205 6.70 -3.95 1.07
C ASP A 205 6.50 -3.04 -0.13
N ARG A 206 5.74 -1.94 0.07
CA ARG A 206 5.40 -0.97 -0.97
C ARG A 206 5.24 0.43 -0.39
N TYR A 207 5.66 1.44 -1.17
CA TYR A 207 5.37 2.85 -0.88
C TYR A 207 4.55 3.47 -2.01
N TRP A 208 3.76 4.44 -1.67
CA TRP A 208 3.12 5.32 -2.63
C TRP A 208 3.95 6.58 -2.84
N VAL A 209 3.99 7.02 -4.07
CA VAL A 209 4.41 8.38 -4.41
C VAL A 209 3.18 9.13 -4.88
N GLU A 210 2.77 10.13 -4.12
CA GLU A 210 1.65 10.99 -4.46
C GLU A 210 2.13 12.08 -5.41
N VAL A 211 1.72 11.98 -6.68
CA VAL A 211 2.19 12.83 -7.77
C VAL A 211 1.08 13.78 -8.21
N ALA A 212 1.40 15.07 -8.38
CA ALA A 212 0.47 16.05 -8.91
C ALA A 212 0.54 16.06 -10.44
N VAL A 213 -0.57 15.79 -11.13
CA VAL A 213 -0.68 15.75 -12.59
C VAL A 213 -1.75 16.73 -13.06
N PRO A 214 -1.48 17.58 -14.07
CA PRO A 214 -2.51 18.43 -14.67
C PRO A 214 -3.68 17.60 -15.20
N VAL A 215 -4.92 17.99 -14.87
CA VAL A 215 -6.14 17.25 -15.29
C VAL A 215 -6.18 17.04 -16.80
N SER A 216 -5.70 18.04 -17.58
CA SER A 216 -5.66 17.96 -19.05
C SER A 216 -4.72 16.87 -19.59
N GLN A 217 -3.78 16.40 -18.80
CA GLN A 217 -2.80 15.39 -19.21
C GLN A 217 -3.18 13.97 -18.77
N LEU A 218 -4.21 13.81 -17.92
CA LEU A 218 -4.64 12.51 -17.45
C LEU A 218 -5.08 11.56 -18.58
N VAL A 219 -5.55 12.10 -19.69
CA VAL A 219 -6.00 11.33 -20.86
C VAL A 219 -4.87 10.51 -21.52
N HIS A 220 -3.63 10.92 -21.32
CA HIS A 220 -2.44 10.28 -21.91
C HIS A 220 -1.88 9.13 -21.05
N PHE A 221 -2.40 8.92 -19.86
CA PHE A 221 -1.92 7.90 -18.94
C PHE A 221 -2.98 6.85 -18.68
N GLU A 222 -2.56 5.60 -18.62
CA GLU A 222 -3.41 4.49 -18.22
C GLU A 222 -3.54 4.50 -16.70
N ILE A 223 -4.77 4.72 -16.23
CA ILE A 223 -5.09 4.81 -14.80
C ILE A 223 -6.15 3.75 -14.49
N PRO A 224 -5.81 2.74 -13.69
CA PRO A 224 -6.76 1.70 -13.29
C PRO A 224 -8.04 2.25 -12.68
N GLY A 225 -9.18 1.76 -13.16
CA GLY A 225 -10.51 2.20 -12.71
C GLY A 225 -10.98 3.55 -13.26
N VAL A 226 -10.21 4.21 -14.15
CA VAL A 226 -10.58 5.47 -14.81
C VAL A 226 -10.74 5.27 -16.31
N ASN A 227 -9.66 4.94 -17.01
CA ASN A 227 -9.65 4.74 -18.46
C ASN A 227 -9.19 3.34 -18.89
N VAL A 228 -8.71 2.53 -17.94
CA VAL A 228 -8.46 1.09 -18.12
C VAL A 228 -9.18 0.30 -17.03
N ALA A 229 -9.30 -1.01 -17.20
CA ALA A 229 -9.92 -1.88 -16.21
C ALA A 229 -9.21 -1.78 -14.86
N ILE A 230 -9.94 -1.98 -13.76
CA ILE A 230 -9.41 -1.82 -12.39
C ILE A 230 -8.23 -2.76 -12.09
N ASP A 231 -8.21 -3.93 -12.73
CA ASP A 231 -7.15 -4.94 -12.58
C ASP A 231 -6.06 -4.83 -13.67
N ALA A 232 -6.19 -3.87 -14.59
CA ALA A 232 -5.16 -3.63 -15.60
C ALA A 232 -3.97 -2.88 -14.99
N PRO A 233 -2.76 -3.12 -15.48
CA PRO A 233 -1.60 -2.33 -15.07
C PRO A 233 -1.77 -0.89 -15.54
N GLY A 234 -1.43 0.07 -14.68
CA GLY A 234 -1.37 1.47 -15.06
C GLY A 234 -0.09 1.83 -15.81
N SER A 235 0.00 3.07 -16.27
CA SER A 235 1.21 3.57 -16.94
C SER A 235 2.46 3.39 -16.07
N PRO A 236 3.58 2.95 -16.66
CA PRO A 236 4.85 2.83 -15.96
C PRO A 236 5.40 4.20 -15.60
N ALA A 237 6.06 4.26 -14.46
CA ALA A 237 6.67 5.47 -13.95
C ALA A 237 8.07 5.18 -13.39
N LYS A 238 8.97 6.14 -13.53
CA LYS A 238 10.28 6.11 -12.90
C LYS A 238 10.33 7.14 -11.79
N VAL A 239 10.68 6.69 -10.60
CA VAL A 239 10.83 7.52 -9.42
C VAL A 239 12.30 7.81 -9.21
N LEU A 240 12.67 9.09 -9.25
CA LEU A 240 14.04 9.57 -9.19
C LEU A 240 14.21 10.40 -7.91
N LEU A 241 15.00 9.89 -6.97
CA LEU A 241 15.40 10.62 -5.77
C LEU A 241 16.82 11.16 -5.96
N ASP A 242 16.96 12.47 -5.92
CA ASP A 242 18.27 13.11 -5.90
C ASP A 242 18.82 13.08 -4.47
N ALA A 243 19.83 12.25 -4.26
CA ALA A 243 20.49 12.10 -2.97
C ALA A 243 21.66 13.10 -2.78
N GLY A 244 21.83 14.05 -3.71
CA GLY A 244 22.94 15.00 -3.69
C GLY A 244 24.22 14.43 -4.31
N ALA A 245 25.24 15.30 -4.49
CA ALA A 245 26.53 14.94 -5.09
C ALA A 245 26.45 14.19 -6.44
N GLY A 246 25.36 14.39 -7.21
CA GLY A 246 25.14 13.74 -8.50
C GLY A 246 24.68 12.27 -8.39
N VAL A 247 24.30 11.83 -7.19
CA VAL A 247 23.73 10.49 -6.97
C VAL A 247 22.23 10.56 -7.14
N VAL A 248 21.71 9.87 -8.16
CA VAL A 248 20.27 9.71 -8.39
C VAL A 248 19.89 8.25 -8.12
N ILE A 249 18.94 8.06 -7.22
CA ILE A 249 18.35 6.75 -6.94
C ILE A 249 17.14 6.61 -7.86
N GLU A 250 17.15 5.59 -8.68
CA GLU A 250 16.05 5.26 -9.58
C GLU A 250 15.29 4.04 -9.05
N ARG A 251 13.96 4.14 -9.02
CA ARG A 251 13.07 3.02 -8.72
C ARG A 251 11.97 2.99 -9.76
N ASP A 252 11.63 1.79 -10.20
CA ASP A 252 10.49 1.58 -11.07
C ASP A 252 9.20 1.61 -10.25
N GLY A 253 8.18 2.22 -10.82
CA GLY A 253 6.85 2.30 -10.24
C GLY A 253 5.79 2.22 -11.33
N VAL A 254 4.55 2.07 -10.90
CA VAL A 254 3.38 1.98 -11.77
C VAL A 254 2.26 2.83 -11.20
N ILE A 255 1.49 3.49 -12.05
CA ILE A 255 0.28 4.19 -11.60
C ILE A 255 -0.71 3.16 -11.06
N GLU A 256 -1.09 3.31 -9.79
CA GLU A 256 -2.06 2.42 -9.14
C GLU A 256 -3.48 2.99 -9.22
N ARG A 257 -3.63 4.29 -8.95
CA ARG A 257 -4.97 4.94 -8.95
C ARG A 257 -4.90 6.45 -8.99
N LEU A 258 -6.05 7.04 -9.33
CA LEU A 258 -6.32 8.47 -9.20
C LEU A 258 -7.00 8.74 -7.85
N LEU A 259 -6.51 9.73 -7.12
CA LEU A 259 -7.22 10.26 -5.95
C LEU A 259 -8.35 11.18 -6.42
N GLY A 260 -9.55 10.99 -5.86
CA GLY A 260 -10.76 11.74 -6.24
C GLY A 260 -10.77 13.21 -5.80
N GLN A 261 -9.60 13.80 -5.53
CA GLN A 261 -9.44 15.20 -5.12
C GLN A 261 -8.57 15.95 -6.11
N VAL A 262 -9.01 17.13 -6.46
CA VAL A 262 -8.23 18.09 -7.27
C VAL A 262 -7.81 19.24 -6.37
N ASP A 263 -6.56 19.63 -6.43
CA ASP A 263 -6.08 20.85 -5.77
C ASP A 263 -6.76 22.08 -6.41
N ALA A 264 -7.55 22.79 -5.61
CA ALA A 264 -8.34 23.93 -6.08
C ALA A 264 -7.50 25.07 -6.64
N ARG A 265 -6.25 25.24 -6.18
CA ARG A 265 -5.34 26.30 -6.61
C ARG A 265 -4.60 25.96 -7.90
N GLY A 266 -4.12 24.72 -8.02
CA GLY A 266 -3.29 24.26 -9.13
C GLY A 266 -4.06 23.53 -10.25
N ARG A 267 -5.33 23.19 -10.07
CA ARG A 267 -6.10 22.30 -10.96
C ARG A 267 -5.34 21.00 -11.27
N MET A 268 -4.59 20.53 -10.28
CA MET A 268 -3.80 19.31 -10.37
C MET A 268 -4.59 18.14 -9.75
N ALA A 269 -4.71 17.07 -10.48
CA ALA A 269 -5.18 15.81 -9.94
C ALA A 269 -4.03 15.09 -9.24
N ARG A 270 -4.33 14.31 -8.21
CA ARG A 270 -3.33 13.53 -7.49
C ARG A 270 -3.42 12.08 -7.92
N VAL A 271 -2.30 11.55 -8.39
CA VAL A 271 -2.14 10.17 -8.84
C VAL A 271 -1.20 9.46 -7.89
N LEU A 272 -1.54 8.24 -7.51
CA LEU A 272 -0.67 7.38 -6.71
C LEU A 272 0.14 6.47 -7.63
N VAL A 273 1.45 6.59 -7.51
CA VAL A 273 2.42 5.68 -8.13
C VAL A 273 2.91 4.72 -7.05
N VAL A 274 2.75 3.42 -7.24
CA VAL A 274 3.27 2.40 -6.33
C VAL A 274 4.71 2.06 -6.70
N VAL A 275 5.56 1.99 -5.68
CA VAL A 275 6.95 1.51 -5.79
C VAL A 275 7.07 0.28 -4.90
N GLU A 276 7.47 -0.84 -5.50
CA GLU A 276 7.74 -2.09 -4.78
C GLU A 276 9.17 -2.10 -4.23
N ASP A 277 9.36 -2.78 -3.09
CA ASP A 277 10.66 -2.88 -2.39
C ASP A 277 11.40 -1.54 -2.27
N PRO A 278 10.78 -0.50 -1.69
CA PRO A 278 11.35 0.84 -1.64
C PRO A 278 12.65 0.92 -0.85
N LEU A 279 12.86 0.00 0.09
CA LEU A 279 14.08 -0.08 0.90
C LEU A 279 15.18 -0.93 0.23
N GLY A 280 14.87 -1.68 -0.83
CA GLY A 280 15.81 -2.59 -1.49
C GLY A 280 16.17 -3.82 -0.64
N VAL A 281 15.36 -4.18 0.34
CA VAL A 281 15.62 -5.30 1.25
C VAL A 281 15.54 -6.63 0.50
N ARG A 282 14.50 -6.81 -0.33
CA ARG A 282 14.31 -8.02 -1.13
C ARG A 282 15.36 -8.17 -2.23
N ALA A 283 15.78 -7.06 -2.83
CA ALA A 283 16.82 -7.07 -3.85
C ALA A 283 18.18 -7.48 -3.27
N SER A 284 18.45 -7.18 -1.99
CA SER A 284 19.67 -7.59 -1.30
C SER A 284 19.73 -9.08 -0.96
N GLU A 285 18.56 -9.72 -0.76
CA GLU A 285 18.47 -11.15 -0.48
C GLU A 285 18.68 -12.04 -1.72
N VAL A 286 18.35 -11.51 -2.93
CA VAL A 286 18.33 -12.30 -4.18
C VAL A 286 19.64 -12.19 -4.97
N LYS A 287 20.48 -11.18 -4.77
CA LYS A 287 21.76 -11.02 -5.47
C LYS A 287 22.91 -10.98 -4.46
N PRO A 288 23.81 -11.98 -4.46
CA PRO A 288 25.12 -11.77 -3.89
C PRO A 288 25.76 -10.60 -4.66
N ALA A 289 26.31 -9.66 -3.92
CA ALA A 289 26.91 -8.46 -4.47
C ALA A 289 27.84 -8.79 -5.64
N SER A 290 27.34 -8.63 -6.87
CA SER A 290 28.22 -8.62 -8.03
C SER A 290 29.03 -7.32 -7.94
N GLU A 291 30.34 -7.43 -8.00
CA GLU A 291 31.35 -6.37 -7.86
C GLU A 291 31.18 -5.15 -8.80
N GLN A 292 30.08 -5.08 -9.57
CA GLN A 292 29.83 -4.01 -10.53
C GLN A 292 28.67 -3.04 -10.19
N ALA A 293 27.89 -3.31 -9.14
CA ALA A 293 26.96 -2.32 -8.63
C ALA A 293 27.70 -1.43 -7.61
N GLY A 294 28.13 -0.26 -8.06
CA GLY A 294 28.72 0.73 -7.15
C GLY A 294 27.78 1.03 -5.96
N PRO A 295 28.28 1.58 -4.85
CA PRO A 295 27.53 1.80 -3.59
C PRO A 295 26.26 2.68 -3.73
N ARG A 296 25.94 3.11 -4.93
CA ARG A 296 24.87 4.05 -5.29
C ARG A 296 23.50 3.43 -5.49
N ALA A 297 23.39 2.11 -5.69
CA ALA A 297 22.11 1.43 -5.95
C ALA A 297 21.37 0.95 -4.71
N THR A 298 21.98 1.08 -3.51
CA THR A 298 21.50 0.49 -2.25
C THR A 298 20.83 1.47 -1.29
N LEU A 299 20.80 2.78 -1.61
CA LEU A 299 20.13 3.73 -0.72
C LEU A 299 18.61 3.53 -0.74
N PRO A 300 17.97 3.49 0.44
CA PRO A 300 16.54 3.32 0.55
C PRO A 300 15.78 4.56 0.09
N LEU A 301 14.56 4.35 -0.42
CA LEU A 301 13.61 5.44 -0.65
C LEU A 301 13.01 5.85 0.70
N LEU A 302 13.35 7.05 1.17
CA LEU A 302 12.93 7.51 2.48
C LEU A 302 11.50 8.07 2.46
N LEU A 303 10.72 7.75 3.49
CA LEU A 303 9.38 8.31 3.69
C LEU A 303 9.44 9.83 3.90
N GLY A 304 8.47 10.55 3.33
CA GLY A 304 8.41 12.02 3.39
C GLY A 304 9.39 12.72 2.45
N SER A 305 10.23 11.98 1.68
CA SER A 305 11.08 12.60 0.68
C SER A 305 10.28 13.11 -0.52
N PHE A 306 10.74 14.22 -1.10
CA PHE A 306 10.23 14.69 -2.38
C PHE A 306 11.07 14.09 -3.50
N VAL A 307 10.40 13.47 -4.44
CA VAL A 307 10.99 12.75 -5.56
C VAL A 307 10.50 13.31 -6.89
N ARG A 308 11.31 13.22 -7.91
CA ARG A 308 10.88 13.47 -9.28
C ARG A 308 10.32 12.18 -9.87
N VAL A 309 9.12 12.27 -10.40
CA VAL A 309 8.47 11.12 -11.04
C VAL A 309 8.32 11.41 -12.52
N GLN A 310 8.80 10.49 -13.33
CA GLN A 310 8.65 10.51 -14.77
C GLN A 310 7.65 9.41 -15.17
N VAL A 311 6.43 9.82 -15.51
CA VAL A 311 5.38 8.91 -16.00
C VAL A 311 5.47 8.81 -17.49
N GLN A 312 5.38 7.59 -18.03
CA GLN A 312 5.35 7.33 -19.44
C GLN A 312 3.89 7.08 -19.88
N GLY A 313 3.44 7.87 -20.87
CA GLY A 313 2.13 7.74 -21.47
C GLY A 313 2.20 7.15 -22.90
N SER A 314 1.05 6.75 -23.37
CA SER A 314 0.84 6.27 -24.75
C SER A 314 0.25 7.37 -25.64
#